data_1da9daea00cc64f517a2657ef68da0ff
#
_entry.id   1da9daea00cc64f517a2657ef68da0ff
#
_cell.length_a   1.000
_cell.length_b   1.000
_cell.length_c   1.000
_cell.angle_alpha   90.00
_cell.angle_beta   90.00
_cell.angle_gamma   90.00
#
_symmetry.space_group_name_H-M   'P 1'
#
loop_
_entity.id
_entity.type
_entity.pdbx_description
1 polymer ?
#
loop_
_entity_poly.entity_id
_entity_poly.type
_entity_poly.pdbx_seq_one_letter_code
_entity_poly.pdbx_strand_id
1 'polypeptide(L)'
;MNLEVSEGEIISVVGPSGSGKTTLLKLIAGLEKIQIGKIMLEGRDFASATVHPPVNERPFGFVFQDHVLFPNMTVEKNVAFGIREKKSAQRREIVERLLQQVGLSECAKRYPDTLSGGQKQRVALVRALAREPKHLLMDEPFASVDAPLRNQLIEDARLNLKSEGTSAIIVTHDLNEAMKLGDRVGVMVDGQFVQIDTPENVFDRPLSSFVAEALSDLLVIEGKVAGQHQVKTGIGILRVDMSHLDFQPGKSVKLAYRVRDVTVDAKGTSCAVQDIRFVSGRYIVMLKVSDSEECFSVQSNKFHGLSIGQSASIKFATTKPYIYY
;
A
#
# COMPACT_ATOMS: atom_id res chain seq x y z
N MET A 1 -19.25 -1.44 5.54
CA MET A 1 -18.12 -1.85 4.68
C MET A 1 -18.51 -3.09 3.87
N ASN A 2 -18.26 -3.11 2.57
CA ASN A 2 -18.49 -4.27 1.71
C ASN A 2 -17.20 -4.56 0.93
N LEU A 3 -16.81 -5.83 0.83
CA LEU A 3 -15.68 -6.31 0.05
C LEU A 3 -16.06 -7.63 -0.60
N GLU A 4 -15.81 -7.74 -1.89
CA GLU A 4 -15.97 -8.96 -2.66
C GLU A 4 -14.62 -9.35 -3.26
N VAL A 5 -14.25 -10.62 -3.17
CA VAL A 5 -12.99 -11.18 -3.67
C VAL A 5 -13.35 -12.36 -4.54
N SER A 6 -12.92 -12.32 -5.80
CA SER A 6 -13.12 -13.40 -6.77
C SER A 6 -12.15 -14.56 -6.53
N GLU A 7 -12.45 -15.72 -7.10
CA GLU A 7 -11.55 -16.88 -7.04
C GLU A 7 -10.22 -16.56 -7.75
N GLY A 8 -9.09 -16.86 -7.08
CA GLY A 8 -7.74 -16.55 -7.57
C GLY A 8 -7.40 -15.06 -7.63
N GLU A 9 -8.22 -14.20 -7.05
CA GLU A 9 -7.97 -12.76 -6.97
C GLU A 9 -7.12 -12.41 -5.75
N ILE A 10 -6.17 -11.50 -5.97
CA ILE A 10 -5.38 -10.88 -4.92
C ILE A 10 -5.89 -9.47 -4.69
N ILE A 11 -6.45 -9.18 -3.51
CA ILE A 11 -6.79 -7.82 -3.09
C ILE A 11 -5.80 -7.35 -2.05
N SER A 12 -5.13 -6.25 -2.35
CA SER A 12 -4.28 -5.55 -1.38
C SER A 12 -5.08 -4.44 -0.70
N VAL A 13 -5.02 -4.37 0.63
CA VAL A 13 -5.71 -3.35 1.42
C VAL A 13 -4.69 -2.42 2.04
N VAL A 14 -4.79 -1.13 1.75
CA VAL A 14 -3.90 -0.08 2.23
C VAL A 14 -4.68 1.01 2.96
N GLY A 15 -4.04 1.72 3.88
CA GLY A 15 -4.64 2.83 4.61
C GLY A 15 -3.80 3.25 5.82
N PRO A 16 -4.14 4.37 6.47
CA PRO A 16 -3.41 4.86 7.64
C PRO A 16 -3.44 3.85 8.81
N SER A 17 -2.55 4.03 9.75
CA SER A 17 -2.58 3.26 11.00
C SER A 17 -3.93 3.49 11.72
N GLY A 18 -4.50 2.43 12.26
CA GLY A 18 -5.81 2.51 12.92
C GLY A 18 -7.03 2.49 11.98
N SER A 19 -6.88 2.43 10.66
CA SER A 19 -8.03 2.38 9.73
C SER A 19 -8.84 1.06 9.78
N GLY A 20 -8.41 0.05 10.56
CA GLY A 20 -9.16 -1.19 10.75
C GLY A 20 -8.71 -2.37 9.87
N LYS A 21 -7.61 -2.25 9.13
CA LYS A 21 -7.10 -3.30 8.20
C LYS A 21 -6.85 -4.64 8.89
N THR A 22 -6.08 -4.64 9.98
CA THR A 22 -5.81 -5.85 10.79
C THR A 22 -7.10 -6.42 11.39
N THR A 23 -8.03 -5.55 11.81
CA THR A 23 -9.34 -5.97 12.33
C THR A 23 -10.15 -6.68 11.25
N LEU A 24 -10.14 -6.19 10.01
CA LEU A 24 -10.78 -6.85 8.87
C LEU A 24 -10.26 -8.29 8.71
N LEU A 25 -8.93 -8.48 8.70
CA LEU A 25 -8.33 -9.82 8.60
C LEU A 25 -8.70 -10.71 9.79
N LYS A 26 -8.68 -10.17 11.02
CA LYS A 26 -9.05 -10.91 12.24
C LYS A 26 -10.51 -11.35 12.23
N LEU A 27 -11.42 -10.51 11.74
CA LEU A 27 -12.85 -10.88 11.57
C LEU A 27 -13.01 -12.04 10.57
N ILE A 28 -12.31 -11.97 9.43
CA ILE A 28 -12.36 -13.03 8.41
C ILE A 28 -11.76 -14.34 8.95
N ALA A 29 -10.62 -14.26 9.63
CA ALA A 29 -9.94 -15.40 10.23
C ALA A 29 -10.71 -16.01 11.44
N GLY A 30 -11.67 -15.27 12.02
CA GLY A 30 -12.41 -15.70 13.22
C GLY A 30 -11.69 -15.47 14.54
N LEU A 31 -10.64 -14.66 14.51
CA LEU A 31 -9.93 -14.20 15.71
C LEU A 31 -10.73 -13.13 16.46
N GLU A 32 -11.63 -12.45 15.76
CA GLU A 32 -12.57 -11.47 16.30
C GLU A 32 -14.00 -11.85 15.89
N LYS A 33 -15.00 -11.49 16.71
CA LYS A 33 -16.42 -11.76 16.42
C LYS A 33 -17.04 -10.65 15.58
N ILE A 34 -17.81 -11.04 14.57
CA ILE A 34 -18.65 -10.13 13.79
C ILE A 34 -19.77 -9.62 14.68
N GLN A 35 -19.90 -8.31 14.80
CA GLN A 35 -20.99 -7.66 15.54
C GLN A 35 -22.19 -7.37 14.63
N ILE A 36 -21.92 -6.90 13.42
CA ILE A 36 -22.93 -6.53 12.42
C ILE A 36 -22.44 -6.99 11.04
N GLY A 37 -23.36 -7.54 10.23
CA GLY A 37 -23.06 -8.02 8.89
C GLY A 37 -22.75 -9.52 8.85
N LYS A 38 -22.17 -9.96 7.76
CA LYS A 38 -21.83 -11.36 7.51
C LYS A 38 -20.64 -11.53 6.59
N ILE A 39 -20.02 -12.70 6.64
CA ILE A 39 -19.04 -13.18 5.68
C ILE A 39 -19.68 -14.31 4.90
N MET A 40 -19.59 -14.20 3.58
CA MET A 40 -20.00 -15.27 2.67
C MET A 40 -18.73 -15.93 2.09
N LEU A 41 -18.75 -17.23 1.94
CA LEU A 41 -17.70 -18.01 1.30
C LEU A 41 -18.33 -18.94 0.26
N GLU A 42 -17.85 -18.91 -0.97
CA GLU A 42 -18.38 -19.70 -2.08
C GLU A 42 -19.92 -19.62 -2.21
N GLY A 43 -20.46 -18.40 -2.07
CA GLY A 43 -21.90 -18.10 -2.17
C GLY A 43 -22.76 -18.50 -0.98
N ARG A 44 -22.16 -19.01 0.12
CA ARG A 44 -22.88 -19.43 1.33
C ARG A 44 -22.55 -18.51 2.51
N ASP A 45 -23.53 -18.28 3.38
CA ASP A 45 -23.30 -17.58 4.65
C ASP A 45 -22.36 -18.42 5.53
N PHE A 46 -21.15 -17.90 5.78
CA PHE A 46 -20.10 -18.60 6.49
C PHE A 46 -19.97 -18.13 7.94
N ALA A 47 -20.01 -16.83 8.19
CA ALA A 47 -19.92 -16.26 9.53
C ALA A 47 -20.79 -15.00 9.66
N SER A 48 -21.35 -14.77 10.84
CA SER A 48 -22.19 -13.60 11.16
C SER A 48 -22.15 -13.29 12.65
N ALA A 49 -22.95 -12.34 13.11
CA ALA A 49 -23.10 -12.04 14.54
C ALA A 49 -23.58 -13.25 15.36
N THR A 50 -24.35 -14.16 14.74
CA THR A 50 -24.92 -15.35 15.40
C THR A 50 -24.20 -16.65 15.05
N VAL A 51 -23.44 -16.67 13.96
CA VAL A 51 -22.70 -17.85 13.47
C VAL A 51 -21.20 -17.53 13.47
N HIS A 52 -20.45 -18.20 14.35
CA HIS A 52 -19.01 -17.96 14.50
C HIS A 52 -18.24 -19.29 14.48
N PRO A 53 -17.89 -19.80 13.28
CA PRO A 53 -17.04 -20.98 13.18
C PRO A 53 -15.69 -20.73 13.85
N PRO A 54 -15.16 -21.70 14.62
CA PRO A 54 -13.86 -21.56 15.27
C PRO A 54 -12.74 -21.46 14.23
N VAL A 55 -11.62 -20.83 14.60
CA VAL A 55 -10.48 -20.54 13.71
C VAL A 55 -9.96 -21.78 12.97
N ASN A 56 -9.91 -22.93 13.66
CA ASN A 56 -9.42 -24.19 13.10
C ASN A 56 -10.35 -24.83 12.05
N GLU A 57 -11.59 -24.40 11.97
CA GLU A 57 -12.57 -24.83 10.97
C GLU A 57 -12.64 -23.87 9.77
N ARG A 58 -11.96 -22.74 9.85
CA ARG A 58 -11.93 -21.76 8.76
C ARG A 58 -10.88 -22.13 7.71
N PRO A 59 -11.24 -22.12 6.41
CA PRO A 59 -10.35 -22.55 5.34
C PRO A 59 -9.35 -21.46 4.92
N PHE A 60 -8.86 -20.66 5.88
CA PHE A 60 -7.93 -19.57 5.62
C PHE A 60 -6.54 -19.90 6.13
N GLY A 61 -5.51 -19.70 5.28
CA GLY A 61 -4.15 -19.49 5.74
C GLY A 61 -4.01 -18.09 6.33
N PHE A 62 -3.12 -17.91 7.32
CA PHE A 62 -2.88 -16.60 7.93
C PHE A 62 -1.40 -16.34 8.15
N VAL A 63 -0.92 -15.17 7.72
CA VAL A 63 0.41 -14.62 8.04
C VAL A 63 0.20 -13.45 9.00
N PHE A 64 0.69 -13.59 10.23
CA PHE A 64 0.60 -12.56 11.26
C PHE A 64 1.73 -11.55 11.16
N GLN A 65 1.46 -10.30 11.51
CA GLN A 65 2.43 -9.22 11.59
C GLN A 65 3.60 -9.54 12.53
N ASP A 66 3.34 -10.19 13.67
CA ASP A 66 4.34 -10.54 14.68
C ASP A 66 5.20 -11.78 14.33
N HIS A 67 5.10 -12.27 13.10
CA HIS A 67 5.90 -13.41 12.59
C HIS A 67 5.88 -14.64 13.50
N VAL A 68 4.70 -14.99 14.03
CA VAL A 68 4.51 -16.08 15.00
C VAL A 68 5.04 -17.39 14.42
N LEU A 69 6.22 -17.85 14.91
CA LEU A 69 6.82 -19.15 14.60
C LEU A 69 6.71 -20.07 15.81
N PHE A 70 6.74 -21.37 15.57
CA PHE A 70 6.82 -22.36 16.64
C PHE A 70 8.22 -22.35 17.24
N PRO A 71 8.42 -21.87 18.49
CA PRO A 71 9.76 -21.63 19.06
C PRO A 71 10.54 -22.92 19.31
N ASN A 72 9.84 -24.02 19.49
CA ASN A 72 10.42 -25.35 19.74
C ASN A 72 10.68 -26.17 18.47
N MET A 73 10.54 -25.56 17.30
CA MET A 73 10.78 -26.19 15.99
C MET A 73 11.88 -25.44 15.23
N THR A 74 12.72 -26.18 14.49
CA THR A 74 13.66 -25.56 13.55
C THR A 74 12.92 -24.87 12.40
N VAL A 75 13.61 -24.04 11.61
CA VAL A 75 13.08 -23.35 10.44
C VAL A 75 12.45 -24.35 9.47
N GLU A 76 13.16 -25.41 9.11
CA GLU A 76 12.65 -26.47 8.21
C GLU A 76 11.39 -27.14 8.76
N LYS A 77 11.31 -27.39 10.09
CA LYS A 77 10.13 -27.97 10.72
C LYS A 77 8.95 -26.99 10.76
N ASN A 78 9.22 -25.71 10.97
CA ASN A 78 8.21 -24.66 10.88
C ASN A 78 7.56 -24.64 9.49
N VAL A 79 8.35 -24.64 8.41
CA VAL A 79 7.85 -24.68 7.03
C VAL A 79 7.15 -25.99 6.74
N ALA A 80 7.74 -27.12 7.13
CA ALA A 80 7.16 -28.45 6.93
C ALA A 80 5.83 -28.66 7.66
N PHE A 81 5.56 -27.89 8.73
CA PHE A 81 4.31 -27.99 9.49
C PHE A 81 3.07 -27.70 8.65
N GLY A 82 3.20 -26.83 7.64
CA GLY A 82 2.12 -26.55 6.66
C GLY A 82 1.82 -27.72 5.71
N ILE A 83 2.79 -28.61 5.47
CA ILE A 83 2.75 -29.66 4.45
C ILE A 83 2.38 -31.02 5.09
N ARG A 84 1.09 -31.23 5.40
CA ARG A 84 0.70 -32.45 6.16
C ARG A 84 0.47 -33.71 5.31
N GLU A 85 0.05 -33.54 4.05
CA GLU A 85 -0.48 -34.65 3.23
C GLU A 85 0.52 -35.28 2.26
N LYS A 86 1.75 -34.71 2.12
CA LYS A 86 2.75 -35.18 1.16
C LYS A 86 3.74 -36.18 1.82
N LYS A 87 4.26 -37.13 1.03
CA LYS A 87 5.28 -38.10 1.47
C LYS A 87 6.55 -37.37 1.94
N SER A 88 7.30 -37.98 2.86
CA SER A 88 8.47 -37.38 3.51
C SER A 88 9.50 -36.80 2.53
N ALA A 89 9.80 -37.50 1.43
CA ALA A 89 10.74 -37.01 0.40
C ALA A 89 10.23 -35.77 -0.32
N GLN A 90 8.97 -35.76 -0.75
CA GLN A 90 8.35 -34.62 -1.43
C GLN A 90 8.26 -33.39 -0.49
N ARG A 91 7.92 -33.62 0.80
CA ARG A 91 7.89 -32.56 1.81
C ARG A 91 9.25 -31.90 1.94
N ARG A 92 10.33 -32.68 2.00
CA ARG A 92 11.69 -32.18 2.10
C ARG A 92 12.07 -31.32 0.89
N GLU A 93 11.78 -31.79 -0.31
CA GLU A 93 12.05 -31.07 -1.57
C GLU A 93 11.31 -29.71 -1.62
N ILE A 94 10.03 -29.68 -1.21
CA ILE A 94 9.26 -28.42 -1.13
C ILE A 94 9.88 -27.46 -0.12
N VAL A 95 10.24 -27.94 1.08
CA VAL A 95 10.86 -27.11 2.12
C VAL A 95 12.20 -26.54 1.64
N GLU A 96 13.06 -27.36 1.03
CA GLU A 96 14.35 -26.92 0.49
C GLU A 96 14.15 -25.85 -0.59
N ARG A 97 13.24 -26.06 -1.55
CA ARG A 97 12.89 -25.08 -2.59
C ARG A 97 12.39 -23.76 -1.99
N LEU A 98 11.44 -23.81 -1.07
CA LEU A 98 10.87 -22.61 -0.45
C LEU A 98 11.89 -21.83 0.37
N LEU A 99 12.75 -22.50 1.11
CA LEU A 99 13.83 -21.85 1.86
C LEU A 99 14.88 -21.23 0.93
N GLN A 100 15.15 -21.86 -0.21
CA GLN A 100 16.04 -21.31 -1.22
C GLN A 100 15.46 -20.03 -1.85
N GLN A 101 14.18 -20.00 -2.19
CA GLN A 101 13.49 -18.83 -2.74
C GLN A 101 13.60 -17.60 -1.83
N VAL A 102 13.55 -17.79 -0.52
CA VAL A 102 13.66 -16.69 0.45
C VAL A 102 15.08 -16.49 1.02
N GLY A 103 16.10 -17.15 0.44
CA GLY A 103 17.50 -17.00 0.84
C GLY A 103 17.79 -17.49 2.26
N LEU A 104 17.11 -18.55 2.72
CA LEU A 104 17.24 -19.08 4.09
C LEU A 104 17.69 -20.55 4.15
N SER A 105 18.25 -21.12 3.08
CA SER A 105 18.71 -22.52 3.03
C SER A 105 19.67 -22.85 4.19
N GLU A 106 20.62 -21.97 4.48
CA GLU A 106 21.60 -22.15 5.56
C GLU A 106 20.99 -22.05 6.97
N CYS A 107 19.78 -21.48 7.08
CA CYS A 107 19.07 -21.34 8.34
C CYS A 107 18.16 -22.53 8.65
N ALA A 108 18.03 -23.51 7.77
CA ALA A 108 17.06 -24.60 7.87
C ALA A 108 17.03 -25.30 9.24
N LYS A 109 18.21 -25.51 9.85
CA LYS A 109 18.36 -26.17 11.15
C LYS A 109 18.35 -25.21 12.35
N ARG A 110 18.30 -23.92 12.14
CA ARG A 110 18.25 -22.93 13.23
C ARG A 110 16.87 -22.87 13.87
N TYR A 111 16.83 -22.39 15.11
CA TYR A 111 15.59 -22.12 15.84
C TYR A 111 15.19 -20.64 15.68
N PRO A 112 13.89 -20.29 15.80
CA PRO A 112 13.39 -18.94 15.62
C PRO A 112 14.04 -17.86 16.47
N ASP A 113 14.47 -18.17 17.68
CA ASP A 113 15.15 -17.25 18.61
C ASP A 113 16.52 -16.76 18.08
N THR A 114 17.16 -17.54 17.21
CA THR A 114 18.44 -17.19 16.58
C THR A 114 18.30 -16.40 15.27
N LEU A 115 17.08 -16.09 14.85
CA LEU A 115 16.79 -15.39 13.59
C LEU A 115 16.54 -13.91 13.81
N SER A 116 16.93 -13.08 12.82
CA SER A 116 16.50 -11.68 12.77
C SER A 116 14.99 -11.56 12.48
N GLY A 117 14.40 -10.38 12.75
CA GLY A 117 12.98 -10.12 12.45
C GLY A 117 12.60 -10.39 10.99
N GLY A 118 13.41 -9.92 10.04
CA GLY A 118 13.19 -10.17 8.61
C GLY A 118 13.34 -11.65 8.22
N GLN A 119 14.25 -12.41 8.89
CA GLN A 119 14.34 -13.85 8.68
C GLN A 119 13.10 -14.57 9.20
N LYS A 120 12.62 -14.21 10.40
CA LYS A 120 11.36 -14.76 10.96
C LYS A 120 10.18 -14.51 10.04
N GLN A 121 10.07 -13.30 9.50
CA GLN A 121 9.01 -12.92 8.56
C GLN A 121 9.01 -13.80 7.31
N ARG A 122 10.18 -13.99 6.70
CA ARG A 122 10.33 -14.86 5.52
C ARG A 122 9.96 -16.31 5.81
N VAL A 123 10.34 -16.85 6.97
CA VAL A 123 9.94 -18.21 7.39
C VAL A 123 8.42 -18.30 7.57
N ALA A 124 7.78 -17.29 8.19
CA ALA A 124 6.33 -17.26 8.38
C ALA A 124 5.58 -17.22 7.05
N LEU A 125 6.08 -16.42 6.09
CA LEU A 125 5.54 -16.31 4.74
C LEU A 125 5.58 -17.66 4.01
N VAL A 126 6.76 -18.28 3.90
CA VAL A 126 6.90 -19.57 3.17
C VAL A 126 6.17 -20.71 3.89
N ARG A 127 6.04 -20.70 5.21
CA ARG A 127 5.21 -21.65 5.95
C ARG A 127 3.73 -21.56 5.55
N ALA A 128 3.22 -20.35 5.37
CA ALA A 128 1.83 -20.13 4.95
C ALA A 128 1.62 -20.57 3.50
N LEU A 129 2.55 -20.24 2.60
CA LEU A 129 2.52 -20.64 1.19
C LEU A 129 2.71 -22.14 1.00
N ALA A 130 3.55 -22.79 1.83
CA ALA A 130 3.81 -24.22 1.76
C ALA A 130 2.57 -25.11 1.91
N ARG A 131 1.50 -24.57 2.49
CA ARG A 131 0.20 -25.25 2.65
C ARG A 131 -0.63 -25.25 1.38
N GLU A 132 -0.28 -24.45 0.39
CA GLU A 132 -1.06 -24.25 -0.85
C GLU A 132 -2.55 -23.92 -0.52
N PRO A 133 -2.84 -22.91 0.32
CA PRO A 133 -4.21 -22.64 0.77
C PRO A 133 -5.04 -22.06 -0.37
N LYS A 134 -6.34 -22.40 -0.46
CA LYS A 134 -7.26 -21.75 -1.40
C LYS A 134 -7.46 -20.25 -1.09
N HIS A 135 -7.41 -19.90 0.20
CA HIS A 135 -7.62 -18.52 0.67
C HIS A 135 -6.52 -18.16 1.65
N LEU A 136 -5.86 -17.02 1.44
CA LEU A 136 -4.74 -16.55 2.26
C LEU A 136 -4.99 -15.12 2.76
N LEU A 137 -4.78 -14.93 4.05
CA LEU A 137 -4.83 -13.63 4.71
C LEU A 137 -3.43 -13.24 5.17
N MET A 138 -2.94 -12.08 4.81
CA MET A 138 -1.60 -11.63 5.18
C MET A 138 -1.63 -10.23 5.79
N ASP A 139 -1.12 -10.10 7.02
CA ASP A 139 -1.02 -8.82 7.74
C ASP A 139 0.42 -8.35 7.73
N GLU A 140 0.70 -7.30 6.95
CA GLU A 140 2.02 -6.69 6.74
C GLU A 140 3.16 -7.69 6.47
N PRO A 141 3.02 -8.57 5.46
CA PRO A 141 3.92 -9.72 5.28
C PRO A 141 5.35 -9.36 4.89
N PHE A 142 5.65 -8.10 4.55
CA PHE A 142 6.99 -7.67 4.09
C PHE A 142 7.58 -6.51 4.92
N ALA A 143 6.92 -6.08 6.00
CA ALA A 143 7.29 -4.87 6.75
C ALA A 143 8.72 -4.90 7.33
N SER A 144 9.20 -6.06 7.79
CA SER A 144 10.52 -6.21 8.42
C SER A 144 11.64 -6.65 7.45
N VAL A 145 11.36 -6.68 6.14
CA VAL A 145 12.33 -7.09 5.11
C VAL A 145 13.03 -5.87 4.51
N ASP A 146 14.32 -5.97 4.27
CA ASP A 146 15.12 -4.94 3.58
C ASP A 146 14.66 -4.71 2.14
N ALA A 147 14.75 -3.48 1.65
CA ALA A 147 14.12 -3.03 0.41
C ALA A 147 14.51 -3.83 -0.85
N PRO A 148 15.79 -4.21 -1.11
CA PRO A 148 16.12 -4.99 -2.30
C PRO A 148 15.44 -6.35 -2.32
N LEU A 149 15.50 -7.07 -1.20
CA LEU A 149 14.92 -8.41 -1.06
C LEU A 149 13.39 -8.35 -0.99
N ARG A 150 12.82 -7.30 -0.41
CA ARG A 150 11.37 -7.09 -0.33
C ARG A 150 10.72 -7.11 -1.71
N ASN A 151 11.30 -6.38 -2.68
CA ASN A 151 10.77 -6.34 -4.04
C ASN A 151 10.73 -7.73 -4.68
N GLN A 152 11.79 -8.51 -4.53
CA GLN A 152 11.84 -9.88 -5.04
C GLN A 152 10.78 -10.76 -4.37
N LEU A 153 10.65 -10.69 -3.04
CA LEU A 153 9.67 -11.49 -2.30
C LEU A 153 8.23 -11.13 -2.66
N ILE A 154 7.94 -9.88 -2.97
CA ILE A 154 6.63 -9.42 -3.46
C ILE A 154 6.31 -10.09 -4.79
N GLU A 155 7.24 -10.06 -5.75
CA GLU A 155 7.06 -10.70 -7.06
C GLU A 155 6.90 -12.22 -6.93
N ASP A 156 7.77 -12.87 -6.15
CA ASP A 156 7.71 -14.31 -5.92
C ASP A 156 6.39 -14.73 -5.24
N ALA A 157 5.93 -13.97 -4.25
CA ALA A 157 4.66 -14.22 -3.58
C ALA A 157 3.48 -14.07 -4.55
N ARG A 158 3.46 -13.00 -5.35
CA ARG A 158 2.42 -12.81 -6.37
C ARG A 158 2.38 -13.96 -7.38
N LEU A 159 3.54 -14.33 -7.92
CA LEU A 159 3.65 -15.44 -8.89
C LEU A 159 3.14 -16.76 -8.29
N ASN A 160 3.55 -17.09 -7.06
CA ASN A 160 3.09 -18.29 -6.37
C ASN A 160 1.57 -18.27 -6.15
N LEU A 161 1.01 -17.18 -5.63
CA LEU A 161 -0.44 -17.07 -5.41
C LEU A 161 -1.24 -17.22 -6.71
N LYS A 162 -0.77 -16.61 -7.79
CA LYS A 162 -1.42 -16.70 -9.11
C LYS A 162 -1.30 -18.10 -9.73
N SER A 163 -0.14 -18.76 -9.63
CA SER A 163 0.07 -20.10 -10.17
C SER A 163 -0.78 -21.17 -9.46
N GLU A 164 -1.00 -20.99 -8.16
CA GLU A 164 -1.81 -21.91 -7.36
C GLU A 164 -3.31 -21.55 -7.35
N GLY A 165 -3.71 -20.44 -7.99
CA GLY A 165 -5.09 -19.95 -7.99
C GLY A 165 -5.59 -19.54 -6.60
N THR A 166 -4.67 -19.16 -5.71
CA THR A 166 -4.98 -18.74 -4.34
C THR A 166 -5.63 -17.37 -4.32
N SER A 167 -6.82 -17.25 -3.72
CA SER A 167 -7.42 -15.94 -3.42
C SER A 167 -6.75 -15.36 -2.18
N ALA A 168 -6.34 -14.10 -2.22
CA ALA A 168 -5.63 -13.48 -1.10
C ALA A 168 -6.15 -12.09 -0.73
N ILE A 169 -6.19 -11.80 0.58
CA ILE A 169 -6.33 -10.44 1.11
C ILE A 169 -5.05 -10.10 1.85
N ILE A 170 -4.35 -9.08 1.36
CA ILE A 170 -3.04 -8.65 1.85
C ILE A 170 -3.15 -7.24 2.39
N VAL A 171 -2.85 -7.06 3.66
CA VAL A 171 -2.84 -5.75 4.30
C VAL A 171 -1.42 -5.22 4.34
N THR A 172 -1.23 -3.97 3.94
CA THR A 172 0.03 -3.24 4.04
C THR A 172 -0.22 -1.76 4.32
N HIS A 173 0.77 -1.04 4.81
CA HIS A 173 0.75 0.42 4.90
C HIS A 173 1.46 1.08 3.71
N ASP A 174 2.11 0.31 2.84
CA ASP A 174 2.83 0.81 1.66
C ASP A 174 1.98 0.64 0.40
N LEU A 175 1.58 1.78 -0.20
CA LEU A 175 0.78 1.81 -1.42
C LEU A 175 1.50 1.17 -2.62
N ASN A 176 2.84 1.30 -2.70
CA ASN A 176 3.62 0.68 -3.77
C ASN A 176 3.63 -0.85 -3.65
N GLU A 177 3.71 -1.39 -2.43
CA GLU A 177 3.53 -2.82 -2.19
C GLU A 177 2.13 -3.27 -2.62
N ALA A 178 1.09 -2.54 -2.19
CA ALA A 178 -0.28 -2.84 -2.54
C ALA A 178 -0.50 -2.89 -4.06
N MET A 179 0.06 -1.91 -4.79
CA MET A 179 -0.05 -1.84 -6.26
C MET A 179 0.69 -2.96 -6.98
N LYS A 180 1.82 -3.43 -6.44
CA LYS A 180 2.58 -4.55 -7.04
C LYS A 180 1.92 -5.91 -6.82
N LEU A 181 1.29 -6.09 -5.66
CA LEU A 181 0.69 -7.36 -5.25
C LEU A 181 -0.72 -7.55 -5.78
N GLY A 182 -1.57 -6.54 -5.62
CA GLY A 182 -3.01 -6.65 -5.85
C GLY A 182 -3.39 -6.69 -7.33
N ASP A 183 -4.39 -7.50 -7.65
CA ASP A 183 -5.18 -7.32 -8.87
C ASP A 183 -6.12 -6.14 -8.70
N ARG A 184 -6.57 -5.90 -7.45
CA ARG A 184 -7.26 -4.69 -7.00
C ARG A 184 -6.64 -4.18 -5.71
N VAL A 185 -6.72 -2.86 -5.52
CA VAL A 185 -6.28 -2.17 -4.30
C VAL A 185 -7.48 -1.57 -3.61
N GLY A 186 -7.71 -1.95 -2.36
CA GLY A 186 -8.71 -1.37 -1.47
C GLY A 186 -8.05 -0.33 -0.57
N VAL A 187 -8.48 0.92 -0.66
CA VAL A 187 -8.02 1.97 0.24
C VAL A 187 -9.01 2.13 1.38
N MET A 188 -8.53 1.92 2.60
CA MET A 188 -9.36 1.90 3.81
C MET A 188 -9.04 3.06 4.73
N VAL A 189 -10.06 3.85 5.09
CA VAL A 189 -9.98 4.99 6.03
C VAL A 189 -11.14 4.86 7.01
N ASP A 190 -10.89 5.01 8.30
CA ASP A 190 -11.91 4.99 9.38
C ASP A 190 -12.90 3.81 9.27
N GLY A 191 -12.39 2.61 9.00
CA GLY A 191 -13.19 1.40 8.91
C GLY A 191 -14.01 1.25 7.63
N GLN A 192 -13.85 2.12 6.63
CA GLN A 192 -14.57 2.09 5.37
C GLN A 192 -13.61 2.05 4.18
N PHE A 193 -14.00 1.34 3.12
CA PHE A 193 -13.29 1.47 1.86
C PHE A 193 -13.71 2.78 1.16
N VAL A 194 -12.74 3.68 0.96
CA VAL A 194 -12.93 4.92 0.20
C VAL A 194 -12.74 4.70 -1.29
N GLN A 195 -12.00 3.66 -1.67
CA GLN A 195 -11.79 3.25 -3.05
C GLN A 195 -11.42 1.77 -3.10
N ILE A 196 -11.97 1.02 -4.05
CA ILE A 196 -11.52 -0.33 -4.41
C ILE A 196 -11.48 -0.39 -5.93
N ASP A 197 -10.29 -0.50 -6.51
CA ASP A 197 -10.11 -0.47 -7.96
C ASP A 197 -8.81 -1.17 -8.38
N THR A 198 -8.56 -1.28 -9.68
CA THR A 198 -7.26 -1.73 -10.20
C THR A 198 -6.14 -0.78 -9.77
N PRO A 199 -4.89 -1.25 -9.62
CA PRO A 199 -3.75 -0.40 -9.30
C PRO A 199 -3.63 0.83 -10.21
N GLU A 200 -3.87 0.65 -11.51
CA GLU A 200 -3.84 1.71 -12.51
C GLU A 200 -4.90 2.79 -12.23
N ASN A 201 -6.15 2.39 -11.94
CA ASN A 201 -7.22 3.34 -11.62
C ASN A 201 -6.99 4.05 -10.27
N VAL A 202 -6.50 3.34 -9.25
CA VAL A 202 -6.14 3.98 -7.96
C VAL A 202 -5.04 5.01 -8.17
N PHE A 203 -4.06 4.71 -9.03
CA PHE A 203 -2.99 5.64 -9.39
C PHE A 203 -3.52 6.81 -10.22
N ASP A 204 -4.26 6.57 -11.31
CA ASP A 204 -4.66 7.60 -12.26
C ASP A 204 -5.88 8.41 -11.83
N ARG A 205 -6.76 7.86 -10.99
CA ARG A 205 -8.02 8.47 -10.55
C ARG A 205 -8.21 8.31 -9.04
N PRO A 206 -7.34 8.88 -8.21
CA PRO A 206 -7.47 8.79 -6.76
C PRO A 206 -8.76 9.49 -6.31
N LEU A 207 -9.63 8.77 -5.58
CA LEU A 207 -10.95 9.28 -5.15
C LEU A 207 -10.90 10.05 -3.82
N SER A 208 -9.76 10.05 -3.11
CA SER A 208 -9.60 10.80 -1.87
C SER A 208 -8.25 11.51 -1.80
N SER A 209 -8.18 12.61 -1.02
CA SER A 209 -6.93 13.32 -0.77
C SER A 209 -5.88 12.42 -0.12
N PHE A 210 -6.32 11.48 0.74
CA PHE A 210 -5.43 10.49 1.35
C PHE A 210 -4.70 9.64 0.28
N VAL A 211 -5.45 9.12 -0.71
CA VAL A 211 -4.83 8.36 -1.81
C VAL A 211 -3.88 9.24 -2.61
N ALA A 212 -4.30 10.46 -2.90
CA ALA A 212 -3.50 11.44 -3.64
C ALA A 212 -2.18 11.78 -2.92
N GLU A 213 -2.24 12.00 -1.61
CA GLU A 213 -1.07 12.31 -0.78
C GLU A 213 -0.13 11.10 -0.60
N ALA A 214 -0.70 9.88 -0.51
CA ALA A 214 0.08 8.64 -0.42
C ALA A 214 0.80 8.29 -1.73
N LEU A 215 0.30 8.79 -2.86
CA LEU A 215 0.98 8.73 -4.15
C LEU A 215 2.10 9.77 -4.16
N SER A 216 3.34 9.38 -3.93
CA SER A 216 4.50 10.28 -3.96
C SER A 216 4.71 11.03 -5.30
N ASP A 217 3.86 10.80 -6.28
CA ASP A 217 3.84 11.42 -7.62
C ASP A 217 2.87 12.62 -7.71
N LEU A 218 2.27 13.05 -6.60
CA LEU A 218 1.35 14.19 -6.57
C LEU A 218 1.86 15.32 -5.68
N LEU A 219 1.81 16.54 -6.24
CA LEU A 219 1.95 17.79 -5.48
C LEU A 219 0.55 18.26 -5.08
N VAL A 220 0.28 18.29 -3.79
CA VAL A 220 -1.00 18.78 -3.25
C VAL A 220 -0.85 20.21 -2.77
N ILE A 221 -1.77 21.08 -3.20
CA ILE A 221 -1.79 22.52 -2.88
C ILE A 221 -3.16 22.86 -2.30
N GLU A 222 -3.18 23.47 -1.12
CA GLU A 222 -4.42 23.95 -0.52
C GLU A 222 -4.81 25.34 -1.07
N GLY A 223 -6.10 25.55 -1.22
CA GLY A 223 -6.61 26.82 -1.73
C GLY A 223 -8.07 27.05 -1.40
N LYS A 224 -8.56 28.24 -1.77
CA LYS A 224 -9.97 28.62 -1.67
C LYS A 224 -10.50 29.02 -3.03
N VAL A 225 -11.70 28.55 -3.36
CA VAL A 225 -12.39 28.96 -4.59
C VAL A 225 -12.59 30.46 -4.60
N ALA A 226 -12.02 31.13 -5.61
CA ALA A 226 -12.13 32.59 -5.78
C ALA A 226 -13.10 32.98 -6.90
N GLY A 227 -13.42 32.05 -7.81
CA GLY A 227 -14.33 32.28 -8.94
C GLY A 227 -14.59 31.00 -9.72
N GLN A 228 -15.34 31.08 -10.79
CA GLN A 228 -15.86 29.93 -11.57
C GLN A 228 -14.74 28.97 -12.07
N HIS A 229 -13.54 29.46 -12.31
CA HIS A 229 -12.36 28.67 -12.73
C HIS A 229 -11.10 29.15 -12.03
N GLN A 230 -11.22 29.67 -10.82
CA GLN A 230 -10.09 30.26 -10.09
C GLN A 230 -10.04 29.76 -8.65
N VAL A 231 -8.86 29.35 -8.23
CA VAL A 231 -8.56 28.96 -6.86
C VAL A 231 -7.40 29.84 -6.36
N LYS A 232 -7.64 30.58 -5.26
CA LYS A 232 -6.61 31.34 -4.56
C LYS A 232 -5.82 30.39 -3.69
N THR A 233 -4.52 30.28 -3.92
CA THR A 233 -3.56 29.46 -3.18
C THR A 233 -2.44 30.33 -2.63
N GLY A 234 -1.55 29.75 -1.83
CA GLY A 234 -0.35 30.45 -1.34
C GLY A 234 0.57 30.93 -2.46
N ILE A 235 0.64 30.22 -3.60
CA ILE A 235 1.49 30.58 -4.76
C ILE A 235 0.78 31.50 -5.76
N GLY A 236 -0.41 32.00 -5.43
CA GLY A 236 -1.21 32.90 -6.30
C GLY A 236 -2.54 32.32 -6.73
N ILE A 237 -3.15 32.95 -7.72
CA ILE A 237 -4.43 32.49 -8.28
C ILE A 237 -4.14 31.50 -9.42
N LEU A 238 -4.59 30.25 -9.23
CA LEU A 238 -4.47 29.21 -10.24
C LEU A 238 -5.77 29.13 -11.05
N ARG A 239 -5.63 28.98 -12.37
CA ARG A 239 -6.75 28.64 -13.25
C ARG A 239 -6.96 27.14 -13.22
N VAL A 240 -8.16 26.69 -12.84
CA VAL A 240 -8.53 25.30 -12.65
C VAL A 240 -9.84 25.01 -13.38
N ASP A 241 -9.88 23.96 -14.18
CA ASP A 241 -11.10 23.51 -14.82
C ASP A 241 -12.01 22.85 -13.78
N MET A 242 -13.04 23.58 -13.36
CA MET A 242 -14.05 23.16 -12.39
C MET A 242 -15.43 22.99 -13.04
N SER A 243 -15.51 22.84 -14.36
CA SER A 243 -16.77 22.82 -15.11
C SER A 243 -17.72 21.69 -14.70
N HIS A 244 -17.21 20.65 -14.05
CA HIS A 244 -17.99 19.48 -13.60
C HIS A 244 -18.36 19.52 -12.11
N LEU A 245 -18.03 20.61 -11.41
CA LEU A 245 -18.13 20.70 -9.96
C LEU A 245 -18.92 21.95 -9.57
N ASP A 246 -19.90 21.78 -8.70
CA ASP A 246 -20.67 22.90 -8.15
C ASP A 246 -19.93 23.49 -6.94
N PHE A 247 -19.05 24.46 -7.18
CA PHE A 247 -18.27 25.12 -6.14
C PHE A 247 -18.80 26.52 -5.82
N GLN A 248 -18.93 26.76 -4.52
CA GLN A 248 -19.24 28.10 -4.02
C GLN A 248 -17.94 28.87 -3.72
N PRO A 249 -17.86 30.17 -4.02
CA PRO A 249 -16.74 31.01 -3.63
C PRO A 249 -16.46 30.94 -2.12
N GLY A 250 -15.18 30.89 -1.75
CA GLY A 250 -14.74 30.77 -0.35
C GLY A 250 -14.58 29.34 0.15
N LYS A 251 -15.06 28.32 -0.55
CA LYS A 251 -14.88 26.91 -0.16
C LYS A 251 -13.41 26.50 -0.26
N SER A 252 -12.90 25.81 0.79
CA SER A 252 -11.56 25.26 0.80
C SER A 252 -11.51 24.02 -0.10
N VAL A 253 -10.42 23.88 -0.87
CA VAL A 253 -10.17 22.76 -1.76
C VAL A 253 -8.69 22.39 -1.73
N LYS A 254 -8.40 21.13 -1.99
CA LYS A 254 -7.04 20.62 -2.25
C LYS A 254 -6.92 20.33 -3.75
N LEU A 255 -5.90 20.89 -4.38
CA LEU A 255 -5.56 20.67 -5.79
C LEU A 255 -4.35 19.73 -5.83
N ALA A 256 -4.47 18.57 -6.45
CA ALA A 256 -3.37 17.64 -6.61
C ALA A 256 -2.93 17.57 -8.09
N TYR A 257 -1.69 17.91 -8.34
CA TYR A 257 -1.05 17.89 -9.66
C TYR A 257 -0.05 16.74 -9.75
N ARG A 258 0.02 16.06 -10.88
CA ARG A 258 1.10 15.10 -11.13
C ARG A 258 2.45 15.82 -11.14
N VAL A 259 3.46 15.23 -10.50
CA VAL A 259 4.82 15.80 -10.48
C VAL A 259 5.35 16.04 -11.90
N ARG A 260 5.02 15.17 -12.86
CA ARG A 260 5.39 15.33 -14.28
C ARG A 260 4.80 16.57 -14.94
N ASP A 261 3.69 17.08 -14.42
CA ASP A 261 2.98 18.27 -14.94
C ASP A 261 3.40 19.55 -14.20
N VAL A 262 4.35 19.45 -13.27
CA VAL A 262 4.85 20.55 -12.46
C VAL A 262 6.29 20.84 -12.82
N THR A 263 6.59 22.13 -13.07
CA THR A 263 7.95 22.58 -13.33
C THR A 263 8.29 23.79 -12.48
N VAL A 264 9.58 23.93 -12.12
CA VAL A 264 10.09 25.10 -11.43
C VAL A 264 10.71 26.05 -12.46
N ASP A 265 10.23 27.30 -12.49
CA ASP A 265 10.78 28.36 -13.35
C ASP A 265 11.68 29.28 -12.54
N ALA A 266 12.95 29.33 -12.91
CA ALA A 266 13.97 30.15 -12.27
C ALA A 266 13.76 31.69 -12.46
N LYS A 267 12.83 32.10 -13.34
CA LYS A 267 12.51 33.51 -13.60
C LYS A 267 11.29 34.01 -12.80
N GLY A 268 10.69 33.14 -11.97
CA GLY A 268 9.53 33.49 -11.19
C GLY A 268 9.87 34.17 -9.87
N THR A 269 8.86 34.74 -9.22
CA THR A 269 9.01 35.49 -7.94
C THR A 269 8.09 35.01 -6.84
N SER A 270 7.24 34.01 -7.07
CA SER A 270 6.24 33.55 -6.09
C SER A 270 6.80 32.66 -4.97
N CYS A 271 8.01 32.15 -5.14
CA CYS A 271 8.66 31.28 -4.17
C CYS A 271 10.16 31.59 -4.06
N ALA A 272 10.77 31.21 -2.95
CA ALA A 272 12.21 31.18 -2.76
C ALA A 272 12.69 29.72 -2.62
N VAL A 273 13.78 29.38 -3.29
CA VAL A 273 14.42 28.06 -3.17
C VAL A 273 15.06 27.94 -1.80
N GLN A 274 14.58 27.04 -0.96
CA GLN A 274 15.13 26.80 0.38
C GLN A 274 16.19 25.69 0.38
N ASP A 275 15.97 24.63 -0.39
CA ASP A 275 16.85 23.48 -0.41
C ASP A 275 16.77 22.75 -1.76
N ILE A 276 17.87 22.10 -2.14
CA ILE A 276 17.95 21.28 -3.35
C ILE A 276 18.69 19.99 -2.99
N ARG A 277 18.05 18.85 -3.17
CA ARG A 277 18.61 17.53 -2.91
C ARG A 277 18.53 16.67 -4.15
N PHE A 278 19.51 15.79 -4.32
CA PHE A 278 19.46 14.74 -5.34
C PHE A 278 19.21 13.40 -4.65
N VAL A 279 18.05 12.79 -4.90
CA VAL A 279 17.61 11.57 -4.24
C VAL A 279 17.07 10.60 -5.29
N SER A 280 17.59 9.39 -5.34
CA SER A 280 17.09 8.32 -6.23
C SER A 280 16.94 8.72 -7.70
N GLY A 281 17.91 9.49 -8.23
CA GLY A 281 17.93 9.92 -9.64
C GLY A 281 17.08 11.15 -9.95
N ARG A 282 16.50 11.83 -8.94
CA ARG A 282 15.67 13.03 -9.08
C ARG A 282 16.16 14.16 -8.20
N TYR A 283 15.97 15.40 -8.65
CA TYR A 283 16.15 16.58 -7.82
C TYR A 283 14.86 16.87 -7.05
N ILE A 284 14.99 17.05 -5.75
CA ILE A 284 13.93 17.51 -4.87
C ILE A 284 14.22 18.96 -4.53
N VAL A 285 13.37 19.87 -4.99
CA VAL A 285 13.51 21.30 -4.76
C VAL A 285 12.47 21.72 -3.73
N MET A 286 12.94 22.22 -2.57
CA MET A 286 12.08 22.80 -1.54
C MET A 286 11.89 24.28 -1.84
N LEU A 287 10.64 24.68 -2.02
CA LEU A 287 10.24 26.05 -2.33
C LEU A 287 9.41 26.61 -1.16
N LYS A 288 9.81 27.74 -0.61
CA LYS A 288 9.00 28.52 0.34
C LYS A 288 8.23 29.60 -0.44
N VAL A 289 6.95 29.72 -0.18
CA VAL A 289 6.12 30.78 -0.76
C VAL A 289 6.56 32.13 -0.25
N SER A 290 6.66 33.17 -1.10
CA SER A 290 7.24 34.49 -0.79
C SER A 290 6.31 35.11 0.20
N ASP A 291 5.44 35.22 0.71
CA ASP A 291 4.65 35.92 1.74
C ASP A 291 3.90 34.95 2.68
N SER A 292 4.45 33.73 2.86
CA SER A 292 3.80 32.67 3.63
C SER A 292 4.83 31.75 4.29
N GLU A 293 4.43 31.01 5.31
CA GLU A 293 5.22 29.89 5.86
C GLU A 293 5.02 28.59 5.09
N GLU A 294 4.19 28.59 4.05
CA GLU A 294 3.96 27.41 3.21
C GLU A 294 5.21 27.01 2.42
N CYS A 295 5.53 25.72 2.46
CA CYS A 295 6.62 25.12 1.72
C CYS A 295 6.08 24.00 0.81
N PHE A 296 6.61 23.94 -0.41
CA PHE A 296 6.31 22.89 -1.37
C PHE A 296 7.56 22.11 -1.73
N SER A 297 7.42 20.81 -1.89
CA SER A 297 8.46 19.94 -2.42
C SER A 297 8.12 19.59 -3.87
N VAL A 298 8.95 20.02 -4.82
CA VAL A 298 8.78 19.70 -6.24
C VAL A 298 9.88 18.75 -6.66
N GLN A 299 9.51 17.66 -7.31
CA GLN A 299 10.47 16.70 -7.87
C GLN A 299 10.71 17.01 -9.35
N SER A 300 11.97 16.93 -9.80
CA SER A 300 12.33 17.12 -11.19
C SER A 300 13.44 16.15 -11.61
N ASN A 301 13.33 15.63 -12.82
CA ASN A 301 14.37 14.80 -13.42
C ASN A 301 15.54 15.63 -13.98
N LYS A 302 15.39 16.96 -14.04
CA LYS A 302 16.41 17.87 -14.58
C LYS A 302 16.82 18.88 -13.52
N PHE A 303 18.12 19.12 -13.43
CA PHE A 303 18.64 20.27 -12.69
C PHE A 303 18.37 21.55 -13.49
N HIS A 304 17.64 22.47 -12.91
CA HIS A 304 17.20 23.70 -13.56
C HIS A 304 18.20 24.88 -13.37
N GLY A 305 19.41 24.61 -12.90
CA GLY A 305 20.39 25.66 -12.59
C GLY A 305 19.97 26.59 -11.44
N LEU A 306 19.11 26.08 -10.56
CA LEU A 306 18.62 26.83 -9.40
C LEU A 306 19.69 26.89 -8.30
N SER A 307 19.69 27.98 -7.54
CA SER A 307 20.53 28.15 -6.34
C SER A 307 19.67 28.39 -5.11
N ILE A 308 20.14 27.94 -3.95
CA ILE A 308 19.47 28.20 -2.67
C ILE A 308 19.39 29.72 -2.46
N GLY A 309 18.25 30.23 -2.03
CA GLY A 309 17.93 31.64 -1.87
C GLY A 309 17.45 32.33 -3.16
N GLN A 310 17.52 31.67 -4.31
CA GLN A 310 17.02 32.21 -5.57
C GLN A 310 15.49 32.25 -5.57
N SER A 311 14.91 33.32 -6.17
CA SER A 311 13.48 33.39 -6.45
C SER A 311 13.12 32.46 -7.60
N ALA A 312 11.97 31.82 -7.48
CA ALA A 312 11.44 30.87 -8.45
C ALA A 312 9.91 30.94 -8.48
N SER A 313 9.28 30.30 -9.47
CA SER A 313 7.84 30.05 -9.49
C SER A 313 7.55 28.62 -9.89
N ILE A 314 6.35 28.14 -9.52
CA ILE A 314 5.82 26.86 -9.93
C ILE A 314 4.93 27.06 -11.15
N LYS A 315 5.16 26.27 -12.20
CA LYS A 315 4.31 26.23 -13.40
C LYS A 315 3.65 24.88 -13.53
N PHE A 316 2.39 24.87 -13.90
CA PHE A 316 1.56 23.71 -14.14
C PHE A 316 1.29 23.57 -15.64
N ALA A 317 1.58 22.40 -16.19
CA ALA A 317 1.33 22.09 -17.60
C ALA A 317 -0.17 21.86 -17.89
N THR A 318 -0.96 21.63 -16.85
CA THR A 318 -2.40 21.35 -16.96
C THR A 318 -3.25 22.26 -16.07
N THR A 319 -4.46 22.57 -16.52
CA THR A 319 -5.51 23.24 -15.73
C THR A 319 -6.48 22.25 -15.09
N LYS A 320 -6.20 20.94 -15.21
CA LYS A 320 -7.07 19.85 -14.72
C LYS A 320 -6.38 19.04 -13.62
N PRO A 321 -6.18 19.62 -12.42
CA PRO A 321 -5.72 18.84 -11.27
C PRO A 321 -6.84 17.91 -10.78
N TYR A 322 -6.48 16.95 -9.92
CA TYR A 322 -7.47 16.31 -9.07
C TYR A 322 -7.90 17.30 -8.00
N ILE A 323 -9.22 17.36 -7.70
CA ILE A 323 -9.78 18.33 -6.76
C ILE A 323 -10.47 17.58 -5.64
N TYR A 324 -10.08 17.89 -4.38
CA TYR A 324 -10.63 17.30 -3.17
C TYR A 324 -11.15 18.38 -2.23
N TYR A 325 -12.08 18.00 -1.34
CA TYR A 325 -12.69 18.86 -0.32
C TYR A 325 -12.08 18.65 1.05
#